data_3ecf157ab9a957a91ddd291c14386ed2
#
_entry.id   3ecf157ab9a957a91ddd291c14386ed2
#
_cell.length_a   1.000
_cell.length_b   1.000
_cell.length_c   1.000
_cell.angle_alpha   90.00
_cell.angle_beta   90.00
_cell.angle_gamma   90.00
#
_symmetry.space_group_name_H-M   'P 1'
#
loop_
_entity.id
_entity.type
_entity.pdbx_description
1 polymer ?
#
loop_
_entity_poly.entity_id
_entity_poly.type
_entity_poly.pdbx_seq_one_letter_code
_entity_poly.pdbx_strand_id
1 'polypeptide(L)'
;MDCKSYVFLWKNHPLADRTEIHGEELSDYPFLSFEQGGNDSFYFSEELSSMNDYSQTVKVNDRATMVNLMVGLYGYTLCSGIVCEELNGGDYRVIPLSDDSPINGVMKVGYIVKKNQILSSVGKLYIEKIQEFLHAAQGGLSN
;
A
#
# COMPACT_ATOMS: atom_id res chain seq x y z
N MET A 1 -3.86 4.94 -12.92
CA MET A 1 -3.51 5.98 -11.95
C MET A 1 -2.17 5.62 -11.32
N ASP A 2 -1.26 6.55 -11.25
CA ASP A 2 0.01 6.37 -10.57
C ASP A 2 -0.10 6.93 -9.15
N CYS A 3 0.28 6.12 -8.16
CA CYS A 3 0.25 6.46 -6.74
C CYS A 3 1.68 6.48 -6.20
N LYS A 4 2.01 7.45 -5.35
CA LYS A 4 3.24 7.43 -4.56
C LYS A 4 3.16 6.34 -3.49
N SER A 5 4.30 5.96 -2.95
CA SER A 5 4.36 5.04 -1.83
C SER A 5 4.11 5.75 -0.51
N TYR A 6 3.33 5.11 0.34
CA TYR A 6 3.05 5.52 1.72
C TYR A 6 3.38 4.38 2.65
N VAL A 7 3.80 4.72 3.86
CA VAL A 7 4.04 3.78 4.95
C VAL A 7 2.74 3.62 5.73
N PHE A 8 2.27 2.38 5.83
CA PHE A 8 1.10 2.01 6.64
C PHE A 8 1.60 1.34 7.93
N LEU A 9 1.23 1.89 9.07
CA LEU A 9 1.70 1.47 10.39
C LEU A 9 0.65 1.71 11.48
N TRP A 10 0.87 1.13 12.65
CA TRP A 10 0.01 1.33 13.81
C TRP A 10 0.12 2.75 14.37
N LYS A 11 -0.98 3.33 14.88
CA LYS A 11 -1.04 4.71 15.41
C LYS A 11 -0.06 5.01 16.55
N ASN A 12 0.34 3.98 17.32
CA ASN A 12 1.32 4.12 18.41
C ASN A 12 2.73 3.64 17.99
N HIS A 13 2.97 3.46 16.71
CA HIS A 13 4.31 3.20 16.19
C HIS A 13 5.23 4.41 16.50
N PRO A 14 6.52 4.22 16.81
CA PRO A 14 7.43 5.34 17.08
C PRO A 14 7.52 6.41 15.97
N LEU A 15 7.20 6.04 14.73
CA LEU A 15 7.18 6.96 13.58
C LEU A 15 5.77 7.50 13.27
N ALA A 16 4.74 7.20 14.06
CA ALA A 16 3.35 7.53 13.74
C ALA A 16 3.05 9.03 13.69
N ASP A 17 3.85 9.86 14.36
CA ASP A 17 3.69 11.32 14.40
C ASP A 17 4.54 12.06 13.34
N ARG A 18 5.20 11.32 12.46
CA ARG A 18 5.94 11.91 11.34
C ARG A 18 4.99 12.44 10.28
N THR A 19 5.37 13.53 9.64
CA THR A 19 4.67 14.06 8.46
C THR A 19 5.16 13.41 7.16
N GLU A 20 6.37 12.88 7.18
CA GLU A 20 7.04 12.13 6.11
C GLU A 20 8.03 11.17 6.76
N ILE A 21 8.26 10.01 6.16
CA ILE A 21 9.20 8.99 6.65
C ILE A 21 10.29 8.78 5.59
N HIS A 22 11.56 8.82 6.02
CA HIS A 22 12.70 8.44 5.18
C HIS A 22 12.96 6.93 5.28
N GLY A 23 13.40 6.31 4.18
CA GLY A 23 13.63 4.87 4.14
C GLY A 23 14.59 4.35 5.21
N GLU A 24 15.57 5.15 5.59
CA GLU A 24 16.55 4.82 6.64
C GLU A 24 15.90 4.67 8.03
N GLU A 25 14.85 5.45 8.33
CA GLU A 25 14.11 5.38 9.60
C GLU A 25 13.36 4.05 9.76
N LEU A 26 13.10 3.34 8.65
CA LEU A 26 12.40 2.06 8.65
C LEU A 26 13.31 0.87 8.90
N SER A 27 14.63 1.04 8.89
CA SER A 27 15.62 -0.04 9.01
C SER A 27 15.55 -0.81 10.33
N ASP A 28 15.08 -0.16 11.39
CA ASP A 28 14.95 -0.75 12.72
C ASP A 28 13.65 -1.54 12.93
N TYR A 29 12.73 -1.50 11.94
CA TYR A 29 11.40 -2.10 12.04
C TYR A 29 11.19 -3.17 10.97
N PRO A 30 10.45 -4.27 11.26
CA PRO A 30 10.21 -5.30 10.28
C PRO A 30 9.22 -4.85 9.21
N PHE A 31 9.60 -5.08 7.96
CA PHE A 31 8.70 -4.95 6.82
C PHE A 31 7.76 -6.17 6.76
N LEU A 32 6.45 -5.92 6.76
CA LEU A 32 5.42 -6.94 6.68
C LEU A 32 4.94 -7.05 5.23
N SER A 33 5.15 -8.21 4.64
CA SER A 33 4.93 -8.50 3.23
C SER A 33 3.96 -9.67 3.07
N PHE A 34 3.13 -9.65 2.02
CA PHE A 34 2.33 -10.81 1.69
C PHE A 34 3.16 -11.89 1.02
N GLU A 35 2.94 -13.15 1.45
CA GLU A 35 3.46 -14.29 0.73
C GLU A 35 2.72 -14.40 -0.60
N GLN A 36 3.43 -14.12 -1.67
CA GLN A 36 2.93 -14.30 -3.03
C GLN A 36 3.35 -15.69 -3.49
N GLY A 37 2.41 -16.46 -4.09
CA GLY A 37 2.69 -17.83 -4.51
C GLY A 37 3.79 -17.92 -5.57
N GLY A 38 4.42 -19.09 -5.73
CA GLY A 38 5.65 -19.31 -6.49
C GLY A 38 5.65 -19.05 -8.01
N ASN A 39 4.62 -18.43 -8.55
CA ASN A 39 4.52 -17.96 -9.95
C ASN A 39 4.52 -16.44 -10.05
N ASP A 40 5.24 -15.78 -9.17
CA ASP A 40 5.27 -14.34 -9.03
C ASP A 40 5.78 -13.65 -10.29
N SER A 41 4.85 -13.22 -11.10
CA SER A 41 5.13 -12.20 -12.09
C SER A 41 5.20 -10.86 -11.36
N PHE A 42 6.29 -10.14 -11.51
CA PHE A 42 6.47 -8.75 -11.05
C PHE A 42 5.25 -7.84 -11.37
N TYR A 43 4.54 -8.15 -12.44
CA TYR A 43 3.35 -7.40 -12.90
C TYR A 43 2.08 -7.65 -12.05
N PHE A 44 2.07 -8.69 -11.21
CA PHE A 44 0.93 -9.04 -10.35
C PHE A 44 1.29 -8.91 -8.87
N SER A 45 2.48 -8.39 -8.56
CA SER A 45 2.89 -8.12 -7.21
C SER A 45 2.06 -6.96 -6.63
N GLU A 46 1.49 -7.16 -5.46
CA GLU A 46 0.87 -6.08 -4.69
C GLU A 46 1.93 -5.17 -4.05
N GLU A 47 3.19 -5.57 -4.10
CA GLU A 47 4.32 -4.88 -3.47
C GLU A 47 5.27 -4.30 -4.50
N LEU A 48 5.69 -3.06 -4.24
CA LEU A 48 6.46 -2.22 -5.16
C LEU A 48 7.95 -2.52 -5.22
N SER A 49 8.49 -3.23 -4.25
CA SER A 49 9.95 -3.33 -4.12
C SER A 49 10.45 -4.75 -4.14
N SER A 50 11.61 -4.91 -4.76
CA SER A 50 12.42 -6.12 -4.64
C SER A 50 12.77 -6.30 -3.15
N MET A 51 12.47 -7.47 -2.60
CA MET A 51 12.66 -7.85 -1.18
C MET A 51 14.12 -7.74 -0.69
N ASN A 52 15.04 -7.30 -1.51
CA ASN A 52 16.48 -7.25 -1.21
C ASN A 52 16.89 -6.01 -0.41
N ASP A 53 15.99 -5.03 -0.24
CA ASP A 53 16.35 -3.73 0.34
C ASP A 53 15.91 -3.57 1.80
N TYR A 54 15.23 -4.59 2.39
CA TYR A 54 14.75 -4.54 3.76
C TYR A 54 15.63 -5.35 4.70
N SER A 55 16.04 -4.76 5.81
CA SER A 55 16.89 -5.42 6.82
C SER A 55 16.19 -6.59 7.51
N GLN A 56 14.86 -6.48 7.70
CA GLN A 56 14.03 -7.49 8.32
C GLN A 56 12.70 -7.60 7.55
N THR A 57 12.35 -8.79 7.09
CA THR A 57 11.10 -9.05 6.40
C THR A 57 10.34 -10.20 7.07
N VAL A 58 9.06 -9.97 7.36
CA VAL A 58 8.13 -11.00 7.83
C VAL A 58 7.06 -11.23 6.78
N LYS A 59 7.01 -12.44 6.23
CA LYS A 59 5.98 -12.83 5.26
C LYS A 59 4.73 -13.34 5.96
N VAL A 60 3.58 -12.85 5.52
CA VAL A 60 2.27 -13.23 6.03
C VAL A 60 1.37 -13.65 4.86
N ASN A 61 0.38 -14.47 5.11
CA ASN A 61 -0.55 -14.95 4.09
C ASN A 61 -1.97 -14.40 4.24
N ASP A 62 -2.23 -13.61 5.26
CA ASP A 62 -3.51 -12.94 5.46
C ASP A 62 -3.36 -11.57 6.14
N ARG A 63 -4.36 -10.72 5.90
CA ARG A 63 -4.38 -9.34 6.41
C ARG A 63 -4.56 -9.25 7.92
N ALA A 64 -5.32 -10.14 8.54
CA ALA A 64 -5.55 -10.09 9.99
C ALA A 64 -4.24 -10.37 10.74
N THR A 65 -3.47 -11.35 10.29
CA THR A 65 -2.13 -11.63 10.82
C THR A 65 -1.20 -10.43 10.61
N MET A 66 -1.22 -9.80 9.44
CA MET A 66 -0.40 -8.63 9.16
C MET A 66 -0.67 -7.50 10.16
N VAL A 67 -1.94 -7.12 10.37
CA VAL A 67 -2.29 -6.03 11.30
C VAL A 67 -1.96 -6.36 12.76
N ASN A 68 -2.10 -7.63 13.18
CA ASN A 68 -1.69 -8.06 14.52
C ASN A 68 -0.15 -7.96 14.71
N LEU A 69 0.62 -8.36 13.72
CA LEU A 69 2.09 -8.24 13.75
C LEU A 69 2.54 -6.78 13.68
N MET A 70 1.80 -5.94 12.97
CA MET A 70 2.05 -4.49 12.93
C MET A 70 1.99 -3.87 14.32
N VAL A 71 1.03 -4.30 15.15
CA VAL A 71 0.93 -3.90 16.55
C VAL A 71 2.00 -4.55 17.40
N GLY A 72 2.18 -5.87 17.29
CA GLY A 72 3.05 -6.65 18.19
C GLY A 72 4.55 -6.44 17.98
N LEU A 73 4.97 -6.11 16.75
CA LEU A 73 6.38 -5.97 16.36
C LEU A 73 6.77 -4.54 15.97
N TYR A 74 5.85 -3.57 16.05
CA TYR A 74 6.03 -2.27 15.41
C TYR A 74 6.40 -2.38 13.93
N GLY A 75 5.77 -3.35 13.24
CA GLY A 75 6.01 -3.56 11.83
C GLY A 75 5.28 -2.54 10.96
N TYR A 76 5.71 -2.45 9.71
CA TYR A 76 5.09 -1.57 8.72
C TYR A 76 4.90 -2.31 7.39
N THR A 77 4.04 -1.77 6.54
CA THR A 77 3.96 -2.17 5.12
C THR A 77 3.84 -0.94 4.24
N LEU A 78 4.05 -1.10 2.94
CA LEU A 78 3.86 -0.03 1.96
C LEU A 78 2.47 -0.14 1.33
N CYS A 79 1.87 1.02 1.03
CA CYS A 79 0.58 1.11 0.38
C CYS A 79 0.50 2.30 -0.58
N SER A 80 -0.58 2.39 -1.36
CA SER A 80 -0.85 3.48 -2.30
C SER A 80 -1.32 4.79 -1.66
N GLY A 81 -1.43 4.83 -0.34
CA GLY A 81 -2.04 5.96 0.38
C GLY A 81 -3.56 5.95 0.39
N ILE A 82 -4.21 5.14 -0.45
CA ILE A 82 -5.66 5.03 -0.53
C ILE A 82 -6.12 3.98 0.49
N VAL A 83 -6.47 4.45 1.68
CA VAL A 83 -6.93 3.60 2.78
C VAL A 83 -8.32 4.06 3.22
N CYS A 84 -9.25 3.13 3.32
CA CYS A 84 -10.58 3.41 3.82
C CYS A 84 -10.55 3.49 5.36
N GLU A 85 -10.73 4.69 5.91
CA GLU A 85 -10.75 4.91 7.35
C GLU A 85 -11.91 4.18 8.03
N GLU A 86 -13.04 4.06 7.38
CA GLU A 86 -14.21 3.36 7.91
C GLU A 86 -13.94 1.87 8.15
N LEU A 87 -13.08 1.25 7.32
CA LEU A 87 -12.71 -0.16 7.43
C LEU A 87 -11.51 -0.41 8.32
N ASN A 88 -10.56 0.53 8.37
CA ASN A 88 -9.31 0.36 9.13
C ASN A 88 -9.36 1.06 10.50
N GLY A 89 -10.35 1.92 10.72
CA GLY A 89 -10.48 2.69 11.95
C GLY A 89 -9.36 3.69 12.17
N GLY A 90 -9.41 4.40 13.30
CA GLY A 90 -8.37 5.35 13.70
C GLY A 90 -7.12 4.70 14.31
N ASP A 91 -6.96 3.38 14.18
CA ASP A 91 -5.85 2.64 14.83
C ASP A 91 -4.58 2.57 13.98
N TYR A 92 -4.65 3.03 12.73
CA TYR A 92 -3.52 3.02 11.80
C TYR A 92 -3.25 4.42 11.25
N ARG A 93 -2.03 4.60 10.75
CA ARG A 93 -1.59 5.82 10.08
C ARG A 93 -1.05 5.48 8.70
N VAL A 94 -1.26 6.41 7.78
CA VAL A 94 -0.72 6.39 6.42
C VAL A 94 0.14 7.64 6.27
N ILE A 95 1.45 7.46 6.14
CA ILE A 95 2.42 8.55 6.14
C ILE A 95 3.19 8.50 4.83
N PRO A 96 3.36 9.62 4.12
CA PRO A 96 4.15 9.66 2.89
C PRO A 96 5.56 9.10 3.09
N LEU A 97 6.02 8.29 2.14
CA LEU A 97 7.42 7.90 2.06
C LEU A 97 8.17 8.95 1.25
N SER A 98 9.31 9.39 1.75
CA SER A 98 10.13 10.42 1.11
C SER A 98 10.54 10.03 -0.31
N ASP A 99 10.55 11.01 -1.20
CA ASP A 99 10.88 10.83 -2.63
C ASP A 99 12.36 10.42 -2.84
N ASP A 100 13.25 10.68 -1.90
CA ASP A 100 14.66 10.27 -1.91
C ASP A 100 14.90 8.86 -1.37
N SER A 101 13.87 8.21 -0.85
CA SER A 101 13.98 6.86 -0.32
C SER A 101 14.26 5.84 -1.44
N PRO A 102 15.28 4.97 -1.30
CA PRO A 102 15.59 3.94 -2.29
C PRO A 102 14.47 2.91 -2.46
N ILE A 103 13.59 2.78 -1.46
CA ILE A 103 12.42 1.89 -1.51
C ILE A 103 11.17 2.59 -2.04
N ASN A 104 11.25 3.88 -2.38
CA ASN A 104 10.13 4.60 -2.96
C ASN A 104 9.90 4.16 -4.42
N GLY A 105 8.67 3.85 -4.74
CA GLY A 105 8.27 3.44 -6.08
C GLY A 105 6.92 4.02 -6.47
N VAL A 106 6.60 3.95 -7.76
CA VAL A 106 5.29 4.33 -8.28
C VAL A 106 4.42 3.10 -8.42
N MET A 107 3.35 3.03 -7.63
CA MET A 107 2.34 1.98 -7.71
C MET A 107 1.32 2.34 -8.79
N LYS A 108 1.11 1.43 -9.75
CA LYS A 108 0.08 1.59 -10.78
C LYS A 108 -1.20 0.91 -10.37
N VAL A 109 -2.20 1.70 -10.01
CA VAL A 109 -3.55 1.21 -9.71
C VAL A 109 -4.43 1.34 -10.95
N GLY A 110 -5.07 0.23 -11.35
CA GLY A 110 -5.88 0.19 -12.55
C GLY A 110 -6.81 -1.03 -12.57
N TYR A 111 -7.44 -1.25 -13.70
CA TYR A 111 -8.30 -2.41 -13.94
C TYR A 111 -7.84 -3.17 -15.19
N ILE A 112 -8.08 -4.47 -15.19
CA ILE A 112 -7.75 -5.36 -16.30
C ILE A 112 -9.05 -5.89 -16.90
N VAL A 113 -9.17 -5.83 -18.23
CA VAL A 113 -10.27 -6.43 -18.97
C VAL A 113 -9.73 -7.37 -20.03
N LYS A 114 -10.48 -8.43 -20.33
CA LYS A 114 -10.12 -9.35 -21.41
C LYS A 114 -10.16 -8.59 -22.75
N LYS A 115 -9.12 -8.78 -23.57
CA LYS A 115 -9.05 -8.20 -24.92
C LYS A 115 -10.30 -8.57 -25.73
N ASN A 116 -10.88 -7.57 -26.39
CA ASN A 116 -12.10 -7.69 -27.20
C ASN A 116 -13.39 -8.06 -26.43
N GLN A 117 -13.40 -7.92 -25.10
CA GLN A 117 -14.63 -8.08 -24.32
C GLN A 117 -15.45 -6.81 -24.35
N ILE A 118 -16.75 -6.96 -24.70
CA ILE A 118 -17.72 -5.88 -24.56
C ILE A 118 -18.18 -5.85 -23.10
N LEU A 119 -17.91 -4.73 -22.43
CA LEU A 119 -18.38 -4.53 -21.06
C LEU A 119 -19.89 -4.31 -21.04
N SER A 120 -20.57 -4.96 -20.11
CA SER A 120 -21.98 -4.67 -19.82
C SER A 120 -22.19 -3.23 -19.34
N SER A 121 -23.41 -2.73 -19.39
CA SER A 121 -23.75 -1.38 -18.87
C SER A 121 -23.37 -1.24 -17.40
N VAL A 122 -23.59 -2.28 -16.59
CA VAL A 122 -23.22 -2.32 -15.17
C VAL A 122 -21.68 -2.29 -15.02
N GLY A 123 -20.95 -3.05 -15.83
CA GLY A 123 -19.49 -3.05 -15.80
C GLY A 123 -18.88 -1.69 -16.15
N LYS A 124 -19.47 -0.98 -17.13
CA LYS A 124 -19.06 0.40 -17.47
C LYS A 124 -19.30 1.36 -16.31
N LEU A 125 -20.52 1.31 -15.73
CA LEU A 125 -20.88 2.14 -14.59
C LEU A 125 -19.95 1.88 -13.37
N TYR A 126 -19.62 0.63 -13.11
CA TYR A 126 -18.70 0.26 -12.03
C TYR A 126 -17.30 0.86 -12.23
N ILE A 127 -16.74 0.77 -13.44
CA ILE A 127 -15.45 1.38 -13.77
C ILE A 127 -15.50 2.91 -13.62
N GLU A 128 -16.58 3.54 -14.11
CA GLU A 128 -16.79 4.97 -13.95
C GLU A 128 -16.78 5.40 -12.48
N LYS A 129 -17.50 4.67 -11.63
CA LYS A 129 -17.52 4.95 -10.17
C LYS A 129 -16.16 4.73 -9.48
N ILE A 130 -15.41 3.71 -9.88
CA ILE A 130 -14.04 3.53 -9.40
C ILE A 130 -13.16 4.72 -9.82
N GLN A 131 -13.25 5.17 -11.05
CA GLN A 131 -12.46 6.32 -11.52
C GLN A 131 -12.83 7.61 -10.76
N GLU A 132 -14.11 7.88 -10.56
CA GLU A 132 -14.57 9.02 -9.74
C GLU A 132 -13.98 8.96 -8.32
N PHE A 133 -14.06 7.79 -7.67
CA PHE A 133 -13.52 7.58 -6.32
C PHE A 133 -12.01 7.81 -6.26
N LEU A 134 -11.25 7.25 -7.21
CA LEU A 134 -9.81 7.38 -7.26
C LEU A 134 -9.37 8.84 -7.51
N HIS A 135 -10.08 9.58 -8.36
CA HIS A 135 -9.82 11.01 -8.56
C HIS A 135 -10.08 11.83 -7.29
N ALA A 136 -11.17 11.54 -6.58
CA ALA A 136 -11.48 12.21 -5.31
C ALA A 136 -10.41 11.91 -4.23
N ALA A 137 -9.95 10.67 -4.15
CA ALA A 137 -8.91 10.26 -3.21
C ALA A 137 -7.57 10.94 -3.50
N GLN A 138 -7.19 11.14 -4.76
CA GLN A 138 -5.97 11.89 -5.13
C GLN A 138 -6.04 13.36 -4.70
N GLY A 139 -7.19 14.01 -4.86
CA GLY A 139 -7.38 15.39 -4.41
C GLY A 139 -7.27 15.57 -2.89
N GLY A 140 -7.60 14.54 -2.12
CA GLY A 140 -7.47 14.52 -0.66
C GLY A 140 -6.04 14.26 -0.16
N LEU A 141 -5.21 13.58 -0.94
CA LEU A 141 -3.80 13.30 -0.60
C LEU A 141 -2.84 14.46 -0.92
N SER A 142 -3.33 15.48 -1.63
CA SER A 142 -2.53 16.66 -2.07
C SER A 142 -2.68 17.88 -1.14
N ASN A 143 -3.42 17.77 -0.05
CA ASN A 143 -3.60 18.79 0.98
C ASN A 143 -2.98 18.31 2.29
#